data_986ca6a857b188bd4e875ff613996a79
#
_entry.id   986ca6a857b188bd4e875ff613996a79
#
_cell.length_a   1.000
_cell.length_b   1.000
_cell.length_c   1.000
_cell.angle_alpha   90.00
_cell.angle_beta   90.00
_cell.angle_gamma   90.00
#
_symmetry.space_group_name_H-M   'P 1'
#
loop_
_entity.id
_entity.type
_entity.pdbx_description
1 polymer ?
#
loop_
_entity_poly.entity_id
_entity_poly.type
_entity_poly.pdbx_seq_one_letter_code
_entity_poly.pdbx_strand_id
1 'polypeptide(L)'
;MPVLYTTDHEWIDTGAAEAATVGITAHAQDALGDVVFVDLPSVGATFKKGAVAGVVESVKAAADLYMPVAGEIVEVNEALRADPSLANSDPQGAGWFFKIRPSDATEIGTLMDQATYDAFVKTA
;
A
#
# COMPACT_ATOMS: atom_id res chain seq x y z
N MET A 1 9.64 -14.63 0.85
CA MET A 1 9.09 -13.55 1.65
C MET A 1 7.69 -13.25 1.14
N PRO A 2 6.70 -13.33 1.98
CA PRO A 2 5.33 -13.22 1.52
C PRO A 2 4.94 -11.75 1.28
N VAL A 3 5.02 -11.36 0.03
CA VAL A 3 4.39 -10.12 -0.42
C VAL A 3 3.05 -10.51 -1.03
N LEU A 4 1.99 -9.89 -0.56
CA LEU A 4 0.62 -10.17 -0.99
C LEU A 4 0.01 -8.90 -1.58
N TYR A 5 -1.12 -9.06 -2.26
CA TYR A 5 -1.70 -7.99 -3.08
C TYR A 5 -3.20 -7.89 -2.89
N THR A 6 -3.73 -6.66 -3.06
CA THR A 6 -5.17 -6.42 -3.01
C THR A 6 -5.71 -6.15 -4.40
N THR A 7 -7.04 -6.19 -4.53
CA THR A 7 -7.72 -5.82 -5.77
C THR A 7 -7.64 -4.31 -6.04
N ASP A 8 -7.21 -3.53 -5.05
CA ASP A 8 -6.99 -2.09 -5.20
C ASP A 8 -5.57 -1.76 -5.61
N HIS A 9 -4.78 -2.77 -5.99
CA HIS A 9 -3.39 -2.63 -6.45
C HIS A 9 -2.46 -2.09 -5.37
N GLU A 10 -2.65 -2.56 -4.15
CA GLU A 10 -1.77 -2.31 -3.02
C GLU A 10 -1.03 -3.59 -2.69
N TRP A 11 0.22 -3.45 -2.26
CA TRP A 11 0.98 -4.62 -1.79
C TRP A 11 1.21 -4.51 -0.29
N ILE A 12 1.36 -5.67 0.34
CA ILE A 12 1.70 -5.76 1.75
C ILE A 12 2.80 -6.80 1.91
N ASP A 13 3.89 -6.41 2.56
CA ASP A 13 5.02 -7.30 2.86
C ASP A 13 4.92 -7.71 4.32
N THR A 14 4.58 -8.98 4.53
CA THR A 14 4.38 -9.55 5.87
C THR A 14 5.64 -10.24 6.40
N GLY A 15 6.79 -10.00 5.77
CA GLY A 15 8.04 -10.66 6.16
C GLY A 15 8.59 -10.26 7.52
N ALA A 16 8.23 -9.08 8.04
CA ALA A 16 8.62 -8.66 9.38
C ALA A 16 7.56 -9.10 10.39
N ALA A 17 8.01 -9.68 11.51
CA ALA A 17 7.08 -10.25 12.50
C ALA A 17 6.21 -9.21 13.19
N GLU A 18 6.71 -7.99 13.38
CA GLU A 18 6.04 -6.97 14.19
C GLU A 18 5.26 -5.96 13.37
N ALA A 19 5.58 -5.83 12.10
CA ALA A 19 4.93 -4.84 11.24
C ALA A 19 4.95 -5.31 9.79
N ALA A 20 3.91 -4.97 9.06
CA ALA A 20 3.82 -5.23 7.63
C ALA A 20 3.94 -3.91 6.89
N THR A 21 4.71 -3.90 5.80
CA THR A 21 4.93 -2.71 4.98
C THR A 21 3.91 -2.68 3.85
N VAL A 22 3.29 -1.53 3.62
CA VAL A 22 2.23 -1.36 2.63
C VAL A 22 2.63 -0.27 1.63
N GLY A 23 2.33 -0.52 0.37
CA GLY A 23 2.54 0.46 -0.69
C GLY A 23 1.65 0.16 -1.89
N ILE A 24 1.88 0.87 -2.98
CA ILE A 24 1.15 0.63 -4.24
C ILE A 24 2.02 -0.18 -5.19
N THR A 25 1.37 -0.95 -6.07
CA THR A 25 2.10 -1.78 -7.04
C THR A 25 2.60 -0.94 -8.21
N ALA A 26 3.52 -1.53 -9.00
CA ALA A 26 3.98 -0.90 -10.22
C ALA A 26 2.82 -0.64 -11.18
N HIS A 27 1.83 -1.54 -11.23
CA HIS A 27 0.63 -1.34 -12.04
C HIS A 27 -0.14 -0.10 -11.60
N ALA A 28 -0.30 0.11 -10.29
CA ALA A 28 -1.02 1.27 -9.78
C ALA A 28 -0.29 2.58 -10.09
N GLN A 29 1.03 2.64 -9.90
CA GLN A 29 1.77 3.85 -10.17
C GLN A 29 1.78 4.19 -11.67
N ASP A 30 1.81 3.17 -12.52
CA ASP A 30 1.76 3.37 -13.97
C ASP A 30 0.40 3.97 -14.38
N ALA A 31 -0.67 3.49 -13.79
CA ALA A 31 -2.02 4.01 -14.04
C ALA A 31 -2.19 5.44 -13.52
N LEU A 32 -1.56 5.77 -12.39
CA LEU A 32 -1.65 7.10 -11.78
C LEU A 32 -0.83 8.15 -12.55
N GLY A 33 0.32 7.76 -13.09
CA GLY A 33 1.28 8.71 -13.63
C GLY A 33 2.08 9.37 -12.50
N ASP A 34 2.62 10.56 -12.75
CA ASP A 34 3.51 11.23 -11.80
C ASP A 34 2.80 11.58 -10.50
N VAL A 35 3.26 11.02 -9.40
CA VAL A 35 2.73 11.30 -8.06
C VAL A 35 3.32 12.61 -7.56
N VAL A 36 2.45 13.52 -7.13
CA VAL A 36 2.84 14.87 -6.72
C VAL A 36 2.57 15.15 -5.25
N PHE A 37 1.72 14.33 -4.60
CA PHE A 37 1.40 14.50 -3.19
C PHE A 37 0.90 13.18 -2.61
N VAL A 38 1.27 12.92 -1.35
CA VAL A 38 0.73 11.79 -0.59
C VAL A 38 0.22 12.31 0.75
N ASP A 39 -0.97 11.83 1.14
CA ASP A 39 -1.53 12.10 2.47
C ASP A 39 -1.44 10.81 3.26
N LEU A 40 -0.46 10.74 4.17
CA LEU A 40 -0.19 9.54 4.95
C LEU A 40 -1.00 9.56 6.25
N PRO A 41 -1.37 8.37 6.76
CA PRO A 41 -2.10 8.31 8.03
C PRO A 41 -1.20 8.68 9.21
N SER A 42 -1.85 8.94 10.35
CA SER A 42 -1.12 9.25 11.59
C SER A 42 -0.67 7.97 12.26
N VAL A 43 0.56 7.96 12.77
CA VAL A 43 1.05 6.84 13.58
C VAL A 43 0.14 6.70 14.82
N GLY A 44 -0.25 5.47 15.12
CA GLY A 44 -1.18 5.17 16.21
C GLY A 44 -2.64 5.09 15.79
N ALA A 45 -2.97 5.53 14.58
CA ALA A 45 -4.34 5.40 14.07
C ALA A 45 -4.65 3.93 13.76
N THR A 46 -5.89 3.52 14.01
CA THR A 46 -6.35 2.16 13.72
C THR A 46 -7.43 2.22 12.65
N PHE A 47 -7.42 1.21 11.77
CA PHE A 47 -8.37 1.12 10.67
C PHE A 47 -8.85 -0.30 10.49
N LYS A 48 -10.05 -0.46 9.96
CA LYS A 48 -10.57 -1.76 9.53
C LYS A 48 -10.11 -2.04 8.11
N LYS A 49 -10.13 -3.32 7.71
CA LYS A 49 -9.86 -3.71 6.34
C LYS A 49 -10.80 -2.95 5.39
N GLY A 50 -10.21 -2.39 4.33
CA GLY A 50 -10.97 -1.63 3.34
C GLY A 50 -11.24 -0.18 3.70
N ALA A 51 -10.89 0.26 4.91
CA ALA A 51 -11.02 1.66 5.28
C ALA A 51 -9.98 2.51 4.55
N VAL A 52 -10.31 3.77 4.26
CA VAL A 52 -9.37 4.69 3.63
C VAL A 52 -8.35 5.14 4.67
N ALA A 53 -7.08 4.78 4.46
CA ALA A 53 -5.99 5.14 5.37
C ALA A 53 -5.22 6.38 4.90
N GLY A 54 -5.27 6.67 3.60
CA GLY A 54 -4.55 7.81 3.06
C GLY A 54 -4.99 8.10 1.64
N VAL A 55 -4.31 9.04 1.00
CA VAL A 55 -4.59 9.45 -0.38
C VAL A 55 -3.28 9.65 -1.11
N VAL A 56 -3.27 9.25 -2.39
CA VAL A 56 -2.16 9.55 -3.28
C VAL A 56 -2.69 10.42 -4.42
N GLU A 57 -2.03 11.54 -4.69
CA GLU A 57 -2.43 12.46 -5.75
C GLU A 57 -1.36 12.50 -6.84
N SER A 58 -1.82 12.38 -8.08
CA SER A 58 -0.96 12.47 -9.25
C SER A 58 -1.38 13.67 -10.10
N VAL A 59 -0.63 13.92 -11.17
CA VAL A 59 -0.97 14.97 -12.13
C VAL A 59 -2.31 14.74 -12.82
N LYS A 60 -2.82 13.49 -12.79
CA LYS A 60 -4.07 13.11 -13.48
C LYS A 60 -5.25 12.95 -12.54
N ALA A 61 -5.01 12.47 -11.30
CA ALA A 61 -6.09 12.00 -10.45
C ALA A 61 -5.66 11.91 -9.00
N ALA A 62 -6.64 11.77 -8.11
CA ALA A 62 -6.42 11.41 -6.72
C ALA A 62 -7.01 10.02 -6.50
N ALA A 63 -6.33 9.19 -5.71
CA ALA A 63 -6.77 7.84 -5.39
C ALA A 63 -6.68 7.60 -3.89
N ASP A 64 -7.67 6.88 -3.35
CA ASP A 64 -7.66 6.50 -1.94
C ASP A 64 -6.76 5.29 -1.74
N LEU A 65 -6.05 5.29 -0.60
CA LEU A 65 -5.29 4.13 -0.13
C LEU A 65 -6.13 3.39 0.88
N TYR A 66 -6.47 2.15 0.57
CA TYR A 66 -7.29 1.33 1.46
C TYR A 66 -6.42 0.44 2.32
N MET A 67 -6.89 0.16 3.53
CA MET A 67 -6.20 -0.80 4.40
C MET A 67 -6.34 -2.19 3.81
N PRO A 68 -5.22 -2.87 3.51
CA PRO A 68 -5.29 -4.23 2.98
C PRO A 68 -5.81 -5.22 4.00
N VAL A 69 -5.56 -4.97 5.28
CA VAL A 69 -6.09 -5.72 6.41
C VAL A 69 -6.29 -4.74 7.57
N ALA A 70 -7.11 -5.11 8.56
CA ALA A 70 -7.28 -4.27 9.74
C ALA A 70 -5.97 -4.20 10.54
N GLY A 71 -5.67 -3.03 11.09
CA GLY A 71 -4.47 -2.88 11.90
C GLY A 71 -4.24 -1.46 12.35
N GLU A 72 -3.13 -1.30 13.07
CA GLU A 72 -2.67 -0.01 13.60
C GLU A 72 -1.48 0.49 12.77
N ILE A 73 -1.50 1.78 12.45
CA ILE A 73 -0.36 2.42 11.76
C ILE A 73 0.76 2.57 12.78
N VAL A 74 1.91 1.97 12.49
CA VAL A 74 3.07 2.02 13.40
C VAL A 74 4.21 2.86 12.85
N GLU A 75 4.22 3.10 11.54
CA GLU A 75 5.26 3.94 10.91
C GLU A 75 4.73 4.47 9.59
N VAL A 76 5.16 5.67 9.19
CA VAL A 76 4.88 6.24 7.87
C VAL A 76 6.20 6.60 7.21
N ASN A 77 6.23 6.62 5.88
CA ASN A 77 7.45 6.90 5.12
C ASN A 77 7.62 8.40 4.92
N GLU A 78 8.37 9.03 5.81
CA GLU A 78 8.61 10.47 5.72
C GLU A 78 9.40 10.85 4.47
N ALA A 79 10.26 9.95 3.97
CA ALA A 79 10.99 10.21 2.73
C ALA A 79 10.03 10.34 1.54
N LEU A 80 8.96 9.54 1.52
CA LEU A 80 7.95 9.64 0.48
C LEU A 80 7.16 10.94 0.59
N ARG A 81 6.86 11.36 1.82
CA ARG A 81 6.16 12.63 2.04
C ARG A 81 7.00 13.80 1.53
N ALA A 82 8.31 13.77 1.73
CA ALA A 82 9.24 14.79 1.26
C ALA A 82 9.45 14.73 -0.25
N ASP A 83 9.38 13.52 -0.83
CA ASP A 83 9.59 13.29 -2.27
C ASP A 83 8.57 12.28 -2.80
N PRO A 84 7.36 12.74 -3.16
CA PRO A 84 6.31 11.83 -3.64
C PRO A 84 6.70 11.03 -4.89
N SER A 85 7.69 11.49 -5.66
CA SER A 85 8.13 10.76 -6.86
C SER A 85 8.76 9.41 -6.55
N LEU A 86 9.09 9.12 -5.29
CA LEU A 86 9.55 7.79 -4.89
C LEU A 86 8.48 6.72 -5.18
N ALA A 87 7.20 7.10 -5.14
CA ALA A 87 6.12 6.17 -5.48
C ALA A 87 6.16 5.77 -6.96
N ASN A 88 6.76 6.59 -7.81
CA ASN A 88 6.93 6.27 -9.23
C ASN A 88 8.23 5.52 -9.48
N SER A 89 9.33 5.96 -8.88
CA SER A 89 10.65 5.40 -9.17
C SER A 89 10.87 4.04 -8.51
N ASP A 90 10.26 3.81 -7.33
CA ASP A 90 10.46 2.56 -6.60
C ASP A 90 9.24 2.24 -5.73
N PRO A 91 8.07 1.98 -6.36
CA PRO A 91 6.82 1.83 -5.61
C PRO A 91 6.80 0.63 -4.67
N GLN A 92 7.57 -0.40 -4.98
CA GLN A 92 7.60 -1.62 -4.16
C GLN A 92 8.88 -1.73 -3.33
N GLY A 93 9.62 -0.63 -3.21
CA GLY A 93 10.82 -0.54 -2.38
C GLY A 93 10.81 0.75 -1.59
N ALA A 94 11.69 1.70 -1.94
CA ALA A 94 11.86 2.95 -1.19
C ALA A 94 10.59 3.80 -1.15
N GLY A 95 9.66 3.61 -2.07
CA GLY A 95 8.39 4.34 -2.14
C GLY A 95 7.24 3.73 -1.34
N TRP A 96 7.53 2.89 -0.35
CA TRP A 96 6.48 2.35 0.52
C TRP A 96 5.75 3.48 1.24
N PHE A 97 4.47 3.22 1.63
CA PHE A 97 3.62 4.27 2.19
C PHE A 97 3.58 4.26 3.71
N PHE A 98 3.26 3.12 4.32
CA PHE A 98 3.19 3.03 5.77
C PHE A 98 3.40 1.57 6.21
N LYS A 99 3.66 1.41 7.51
CA LYS A 99 3.73 0.09 8.13
C LYS A 99 2.60 -0.07 9.13
N ILE A 100 2.05 -1.26 9.20
CA ILE A 100 0.92 -1.56 10.07
C ILE A 100 1.24 -2.76 10.94
N ARG A 101 0.58 -2.82 12.12
CA ARG A 101 0.51 -4.01 12.94
C ARG A 101 -0.85 -4.62 12.69
N PRO A 102 -0.94 -5.73 11.92
CA PRO A 102 -2.23 -6.34 11.63
C PRO A 102 -2.92 -6.81 12.91
N SER A 103 -4.22 -6.56 13.01
CA SER A 103 -4.99 -6.97 14.18
C SER A 103 -5.63 -8.34 14.02
N ASP A 104 -5.74 -8.83 12.78
CA ASP A 104 -6.34 -10.14 12.49
C ASP A 104 -5.55 -10.82 11.37
N ALA A 105 -4.70 -11.77 11.75
CA ALA A 105 -3.86 -12.48 10.79
C ALA A 105 -4.65 -13.29 9.77
N THR A 106 -5.92 -13.65 10.06
CA THR A 106 -6.73 -14.40 9.11
C THR A 106 -7.06 -13.58 7.87
N GLU A 107 -7.11 -12.26 7.98
CA GLU A 107 -7.35 -11.38 6.83
C GLU A 107 -6.20 -11.43 5.83
N ILE A 108 -4.99 -11.67 6.29
CA ILE A 108 -3.82 -11.78 5.40
C ILE A 108 -4.01 -12.94 4.43
N GLY A 109 -4.62 -14.03 4.88
CA GLY A 109 -4.87 -15.20 4.03
C GLY A 109 -5.90 -14.96 2.93
N THR A 110 -6.62 -13.84 2.96
CA THR A 110 -7.60 -13.50 1.94
C THR A 110 -6.99 -12.73 0.77
N LEU A 111 -5.73 -12.32 0.88
CA LEU A 111 -5.06 -11.52 -0.13
C LEU A 111 -4.47 -12.40 -1.23
N MET A 112 -4.18 -11.79 -2.38
CA MET A 112 -3.62 -12.51 -3.53
C MET A 112 -2.11 -12.67 -3.39
N ASP A 113 -1.59 -13.83 -3.80
CA ASP A 113 -0.15 -13.99 -4.01
C ASP A 113 0.25 -13.35 -5.35
N GLN A 114 1.55 -13.38 -5.67
CA GLN A 114 2.05 -12.75 -6.89
C GLN A 114 1.42 -13.36 -8.15
N ALA A 115 1.31 -14.67 -8.23
CA ALA A 115 0.76 -15.32 -9.42
C ALA A 115 -0.71 -14.99 -9.60
N THR A 116 -1.49 -14.97 -8.52
CA THR A 116 -2.90 -14.64 -8.55
C THR A 116 -3.09 -13.17 -8.94
N TYR A 117 -2.27 -12.29 -8.38
CA TYR A 117 -2.34 -10.87 -8.71
C TYR A 117 -1.98 -10.62 -10.19
N ASP A 118 -0.95 -11.30 -10.70
CA ASP A 118 -0.55 -11.15 -12.11
C ASP A 118 -1.69 -11.56 -13.05
N ALA A 119 -2.39 -12.64 -12.72
CA ALA A 119 -3.55 -13.09 -13.49
C ALA A 119 -4.69 -12.06 -13.40
N PHE A 120 -4.91 -11.49 -12.22
CA PHE A 120 -5.94 -10.47 -12.00
C PHE A 120 -5.66 -9.23 -12.85
N VAL A 121 -4.43 -8.76 -12.87
CA VAL A 121 -4.03 -7.56 -13.65
C VAL A 121 -4.26 -7.77 -15.14
N LYS A 122 -4.03 -8.98 -15.65
CA LYS A 122 -4.23 -9.28 -17.08
C LYS A 122 -5.69 -9.22 -17.50
N THR A 123 -6.61 -9.42 -16.57
CA THR A 123 -8.05 -9.41 -16.87
C THR A 123 -8.71 -8.10 -16.48
N ALA A 124 -8.00 -7.22 -15.81
CA ALA A 124 -8.53 -5.96 -15.30
C ALA A 124 -8.64 -4.89 -16.39
#